data_a89bce7a22d89318b2f5e2ec2a47c24b
#
_entry.id   a89bce7a22d89318b2f5e2ec2a47c24b
#
_cell.length_a   1.000
_cell.length_b   1.000
_cell.length_c   1.000
_cell.angle_alpha   90.00
_cell.angle_beta   90.00
_cell.angle_gamma   90.00
#
_symmetry.space_group_name_H-M   'P 1'
#
loop_
_entity.id
_entity.type
_entity.pdbx_description
1 polymer ?
#
loop_
_entity_poly.entity_id
_entity_poly.type
_entity_poly.pdbx_seq_one_letter_code
_entity_poly.pdbx_strand_id
1 'polypeptide(L)'
;MSESSKSSLFERFTPVLLLATIVLAFFVGVLWTKVSNLEKGGTAGAANNNVAGDTAQAPNGKLTEDQAKNVPQVSDKDHIKGSKDAEILLVEYSDFECPFCERFHPTAKQALDEYKDKIAWVYRNFPLDSIHPRARPAANAAECVASLKGNDAYWKFADMIFSNQEKYLTDAGLSEAAVASGVGGSDFDSCYKANKFDSVVTADQQGGETAGITGTPGSFIINKKGEMWLVPGAVSYESLKATIDEALGS
;
A
#
# COMPACT_ATOMS: atom_id res chain seq x y z
N MET A 1 10.55 -82.23 -20.02
CA MET A 1 11.50 -81.11 -20.24
C MET A 1 10.69 -79.84 -20.25
N SER A 2 10.76 -79.10 -19.19
CA SER A 2 10.02 -77.80 -18.98
C SER A 2 11.05 -76.67 -18.96
N GLU A 3 11.10 -75.89 -20.03
CA GLU A 3 11.90 -74.66 -20.06
C GLU A 3 11.13 -73.53 -19.34
N SER A 4 11.62 -73.18 -18.19
CA SER A 4 11.19 -72.01 -17.42
C SER A 4 11.72 -70.73 -18.10
N SER A 5 10.86 -70.04 -18.82
CA SER A 5 11.13 -68.70 -19.35
C SER A 5 11.33 -67.72 -18.21
N LYS A 6 12.58 -67.33 -17.93
CA LYS A 6 12.94 -66.21 -17.09
C LYS A 6 12.75 -64.93 -17.91
N SER A 7 11.56 -64.31 -17.86
CA SER A 7 11.40 -62.98 -18.36
C SER A 7 12.32 -62.07 -17.54
N SER A 8 13.32 -61.45 -18.19
CA SER A 8 14.36 -60.67 -17.54
C SER A 8 13.75 -59.45 -16.86
N LEU A 9 14.20 -59.15 -15.66
CA LEU A 9 13.83 -57.94 -14.91
C LEU A 9 13.96 -56.68 -15.79
N PHE A 10 14.84 -56.70 -16.77
CA PHE A 10 15.03 -55.64 -17.75
C PHE A 10 13.78 -55.33 -18.57
N GLU A 11 13.02 -56.30 -19.03
CA GLU A 11 11.81 -56.07 -19.85
C GLU A 11 10.69 -55.40 -19.06
N ARG A 12 10.62 -55.62 -17.76
CA ARG A 12 9.61 -54.97 -16.88
C ARG A 12 9.93 -53.54 -16.51
N PHE A 13 11.20 -53.17 -16.47
CA PHE A 13 11.63 -51.80 -16.10
C PHE A 13 11.88 -50.88 -17.29
N THR A 14 12.00 -51.39 -18.50
CA THR A 14 12.24 -50.60 -19.72
C THR A 14 11.17 -49.50 -19.94
N PRO A 15 9.84 -49.76 -19.82
CA PRO A 15 8.85 -48.72 -20.03
C PRO A 15 8.87 -47.64 -18.94
N VAL A 16 9.22 -48.02 -17.70
CA VAL A 16 9.31 -47.05 -16.58
C VAL A 16 10.55 -46.14 -16.75
N LEU A 17 11.67 -46.73 -17.18
CA LEU A 17 12.89 -45.96 -17.47
C LEU A 17 12.69 -45.01 -18.65
N LEU A 18 11.97 -45.41 -19.68
CA LEU A 18 11.65 -44.56 -20.84
C LEU A 18 10.75 -43.37 -20.45
N LEU A 19 9.74 -43.60 -19.61
CA LEU A 19 8.91 -42.52 -19.07
C LEU A 19 9.71 -41.57 -18.19
N ALA A 20 10.59 -42.08 -17.33
CA ALA A 20 11.44 -41.27 -16.48
C ALA A 20 12.42 -40.40 -17.28
N THR A 21 12.98 -40.91 -18.37
CA THR A 21 13.88 -40.12 -19.24
C THR A 21 13.13 -39.02 -20.01
N ILE A 22 11.90 -39.27 -20.45
CA ILE A 22 11.07 -38.25 -21.13
C ILE A 22 10.71 -37.11 -20.14
N VAL A 23 10.32 -37.46 -18.92
CA VAL A 23 10.01 -36.46 -17.87
C VAL A 23 11.26 -35.65 -17.52
N LEU A 24 12.43 -36.29 -17.38
CA LEU A 24 13.68 -35.60 -17.09
C LEU A 24 14.09 -34.67 -18.23
N ALA A 25 13.95 -35.08 -19.48
CA ALA A 25 14.24 -34.24 -20.65
C ALA A 25 13.31 -33.02 -20.71
N PHE A 26 12.04 -33.16 -20.34
CA PHE A 26 11.09 -32.07 -20.28
C PHE A 26 11.50 -31.02 -19.20
N PHE A 27 11.87 -31.49 -18.00
CA PHE A 27 12.33 -30.58 -16.94
C PHE A 27 13.65 -29.90 -17.28
N VAL A 28 14.58 -30.59 -17.91
CA VAL A 28 15.85 -29.99 -18.39
C VAL A 28 15.57 -28.96 -19.48
N GLY A 29 14.64 -29.20 -20.40
CA GLY A 29 14.23 -28.25 -21.43
C GLY A 29 13.57 -26.99 -20.83
N VAL A 30 12.70 -27.14 -19.84
CA VAL A 30 12.07 -26.01 -19.14
C VAL A 30 13.09 -25.20 -18.32
N LEU A 31 14.05 -25.86 -17.65
CA LEU A 31 15.14 -25.21 -16.94
C LEU A 31 16.09 -24.48 -17.88
N TRP A 32 16.42 -25.08 -19.02
CA TRP A 32 17.30 -24.48 -20.03
C TRP A 32 16.67 -23.21 -20.63
N THR A 33 15.37 -23.23 -20.93
CA THR A 33 14.66 -22.03 -21.41
C THR A 33 14.61 -20.93 -20.36
N LYS A 34 14.47 -21.27 -19.07
CA LYS A 34 14.55 -20.27 -17.99
C LYS A 34 15.95 -19.68 -17.84
N VAL A 35 16.98 -20.50 -17.87
CA VAL A 35 18.38 -20.05 -17.73
C VAL A 35 18.81 -19.23 -18.96
N SER A 36 18.48 -19.66 -20.18
CA SER A 36 18.83 -18.90 -21.39
C SER A 36 18.08 -17.55 -21.50
N ASN A 37 16.91 -17.43 -20.89
CA ASN A 37 16.20 -16.16 -20.77
C ASN A 37 16.82 -15.24 -19.71
N LEU A 38 17.48 -15.79 -18.69
CA LEU A 38 18.24 -15.02 -17.70
C LEU A 38 19.60 -14.53 -18.25
N GLU A 39 20.25 -15.33 -19.10
CA GLU A 39 21.54 -14.93 -19.72
C GLU A 39 21.39 -13.91 -20.86
N LYS A 40 20.23 -13.85 -21.54
CA LYS A 40 19.93 -12.86 -22.58
C LYS A 40 19.33 -11.55 -22.06
N GLY A 41 19.06 -11.46 -20.75
CA GLY A 41 18.43 -10.31 -20.08
C GLY A 41 19.38 -9.38 -19.35
N GLY A 42 20.60 -9.23 -19.82
CA GLY A 42 21.58 -8.25 -19.28
C GLY A 42 21.47 -6.86 -19.92
N THR A 43 20.27 -6.26 -19.92
CA THR A 43 20.07 -4.81 -20.03
C THR A 43 18.79 -4.48 -19.27
N ALA A 44 18.86 -3.50 -18.37
CA ALA A 44 17.78 -3.03 -17.53
C ALA A 44 16.53 -2.69 -18.37
N GLY A 45 15.56 -3.61 -18.36
CA GLY A 45 14.24 -3.42 -18.93
C GLY A 45 13.23 -3.47 -17.81
N ALA A 46 12.60 -2.34 -17.52
CA ALA A 46 11.47 -2.22 -16.62
C ALA A 46 10.42 -3.30 -16.94
N ALA A 47 9.99 -4.05 -15.93
CA ALA A 47 8.90 -4.99 -16.05
C ALA A 47 7.59 -4.20 -16.29
N ASN A 48 7.14 -4.13 -17.53
CA ASN A 48 5.80 -3.70 -17.89
C ASN A 48 4.81 -4.79 -17.46
N ASN A 49 4.20 -4.64 -16.30
CA ASN A 49 2.95 -5.30 -15.99
C ASN A 49 1.81 -4.51 -16.64
N ASN A 50 1.50 -4.79 -17.91
CA ASN A 50 0.28 -4.34 -18.55
C ASN A 50 -0.91 -5.07 -17.91
N VAL A 51 -1.53 -4.45 -16.91
CA VAL A 51 -2.95 -4.63 -16.63
C VAL A 51 -3.68 -3.57 -17.43
N ALA A 52 -4.52 -4.02 -18.34
CA ALA A 52 -5.25 -3.18 -19.27
C ALA A 52 -6.19 -2.22 -18.53
N GLY A 53 -5.83 -0.98 -18.53
CA GLY A 53 -6.59 0.21 -18.25
C GLY A 53 -5.76 1.35 -18.81
N ASP A 54 -6.20 1.93 -19.93
CA ASP A 54 -5.51 2.97 -20.69
C ASP A 54 -5.46 4.27 -19.86
N THR A 55 -4.51 4.34 -18.93
CA THR A 55 -4.12 5.60 -18.27
C THR A 55 -2.64 5.80 -18.55
N ALA A 56 -2.34 6.47 -19.66
CA ALA A 56 -0.98 6.89 -19.97
C ALA A 56 -0.46 7.81 -18.85
N GLN A 57 0.25 7.21 -17.89
CA GLN A 57 0.96 7.93 -16.84
C GLN A 57 2.13 8.67 -17.51
N ALA A 58 2.26 9.97 -17.23
CA ALA A 58 3.38 10.75 -17.72
C ALA A 58 4.70 10.11 -17.23
N PRO A 59 5.81 10.23 -17.97
CA PRO A 59 7.08 9.54 -17.70
C PRO A 59 7.67 9.74 -16.29
N ASN A 60 7.23 10.77 -15.57
CA ASN A 60 7.68 11.19 -14.25
C ASN A 60 6.59 11.12 -13.16
N GLY A 61 5.55 10.31 -13.36
CA GLY A 61 4.48 10.17 -12.36
C GLY A 61 3.47 11.31 -12.31
N LYS A 62 3.68 12.40 -13.06
CA LYS A 62 2.75 13.53 -13.15
C LYS A 62 1.45 13.09 -13.84
N LEU A 63 0.32 13.40 -13.22
CA LEU A 63 -1.00 13.08 -13.77
C LEU A 63 -1.37 14.04 -14.91
N THR A 64 -2.17 13.53 -15.86
CA THR A 64 -2.87 14.39 -16.80
C THR A 64 -3.99 15.17 -16.08
N GLU A 65 -4.47 16.26 -16.69
CA GLU A 65 -5.59 17.02 -16.11
C GLU A 65 -6.84 16.17 -15.91
N ASP A 66 -7.12 15.22 -16.80
CA ASP A 66 -8.28 14.35 -16.68
C ASP A 66 -8.13 13.32 -15.53
N GLN A 67 -6.92 12.83 -15.30
CA GLN A 67 -6.63 11.97 -14.13
C GLN A 67 -6.73 12.76 -12.82
N ALA A 68 -6.20 13.98 -12.79
CA ALA A 68 -6.22 14.84 -11.61
C ALA A 68 -7.65 15.20 -11.17
N LYS A 69 -8.60 15.32 -12.10
CA LYS A 69 -10.03 15.57 -11.79
C LYS A 69 -10.67 14.46 -10.94
N ASN A 70 -10.13 13.24 -11.01
CA ASN A 70 -10.64 12.10 -10.25
C ASN A 70 -10.12 12.06 -8.81
N VAL A 71 -9.10 12.85 -8.48
CA VAL A 71 -8.56 12.92 -7.11
C VAL A 71 -9.44 13.88 -6.29
N PRO A 72 -10.12 13.39 -5.24
CA PRO A 72 -10.95 14.25 -4.38
C PRO A 72 -10.13 15.37 -3.77
N GLN A 73 -10.67 16.59 -3.82
CA GLN A 73 -9.99 17.77 -3.26
C GLN A 73 -9.82 17.64 -1.75
N VAL A 74 -8.70 18.15 -1.24
CA VAL A 74 -8.45 18.24 0.20
C VAL A 74 -9.37 19.29 0.83
N SER A 75 -9.93 18.96 1.97
CA SER A 75 -10.94 19.76 2.67
C SER A 75 -10.66 19.82 4.18
N ASP A 76 -11.43 20.61 4.90
CA ASP A 76 -11.36 20.70 6.37
C ASP A 76 -11.85 19.40 7.09
N LYS A 77 -12.34 18.41 6.34
CA LYS A 77 -12.72 17.10 6.87
C LYS A 77 -11.54 16.11 6.89
N ASP A 78 -10.50 16.40 6.13
CA ASP A 78 -9.31 15.55 6.06
C ASP A 78 -8.46 15.68 7.33
N HIS A 79 -7.73 14.62 7.68
CA HIS A 79 -6.72 14.65 8.73
C HIS A 79 -5.42 15.21 8.19
N ILE A 80 -5.11 16.46 8.52
CA ILE A 80 -3.97 17.21 7.97
C ILE A 80 -2.92 17.43 9.05
N LYS A 81 -1.69 16.99 8.80
CA LYS A 81 -0.50 17.32 9.59
C LYS A 81 0.30 18.39 8.86
N GLY A 82 0.39 19.57 9.45
CA GLY A 82 0.90 20.78 8.80
C GLY A 82 -0.22 21.75 8.42
N SER A 83 0.07 22.68 7.50
CA SER A 83 -0.90 23.67 7.03
C SER A 83 -1.57 23.22 5.74
N LYS A 84 -2.91 23.30 5.66
CA LYS A 84 -3.62 23.06 4.39
C LYS A 84 -3.22 24.05 3.27
N ASP A 85 -2.65 25.19 3.67
CA ASP A 85 -2.14 26.21 2.76
C ASP A 85 -0.65 26.02 2.41
N ALA A 86 -0.04 24.88 2.74
CA ALA A 86 1.32 24.54 2.36
C ALA A 86 1.50 24.54 0.83
N GLU A 87 2.74 24.72 0.37
CA GLU A 87 3.04 24.73 -1.07
C GLU A 87 2.78 23.36 -1.71
N ILE A 88 2.94 22.30 -0.94
CA ILE A 88 2.74 20.90 -1.33
C ILE A 88 1.81 20.21 -0.34
N LEU A 89 0.87 19.44 -0.86
CA LEU A 89 0.08 18.47 -0.10
C LEU A 89 0.51 17.06 -0.49
N LEU A 90 0.97 16.27 0.48
CA LEU A 90 1.15 14.82 0.37
C LEU A 90 -0.15 14.16 0.81
N VAL A 91 -0.99 13.72 -0.13
CA VAL A 91 -2.26 13.05 0.16
C VAL A 91 -2.05 11.56 0.09
N GLU A 92 -2.03 10.88 1.23
CA GLU A 92 -1.81 9.45 1.36
C GLU A 92 -3.11 8.70 1.60
N TYR A 93 -3.41 7.73 0.75
CA TYR A 93 -4.38 6.69 1.00
C TYR A 93 -3.68 5.51 1.67
N SER A 94 -4.04 5.26 2.90
CA SER A 94 -3.28 4.39 3.80
C SER A 94 -4.17 3.38 4.52
N ASP A 95 -3.55 2.28 4.94
CA ASP A 95 -4.20 1.19 5.65
C ASP A 95 -3.41 0.91 6.94
N PHE A 96 -4.09 0.99 8.08
CA PHE A 96 -3.45 0.81 9.39
C PHE A 96 -2.85 -0.58 9.63
N GLU A 97 -3.28 -1.61 8.88
CA GLU A 97 -2.75 -2.96 8.99
C GLU A 97 -1.71 -3.29 7.90
N CYS A 98 -1.56 -2.43 6.89
CA CYS A 98 -0.63 -2.67 5.80
C CYS A 98 0.84 -2.48 6.25
N PRO A 99 1.71 -3.51 6.12
CA PRO A 99 3.12 -3.40 6.52
C PRO A 99 3.91 -2.44 5.62
N PHE A 100 3.44 -2.17 4.42
CA PHE A 100 4.04 -1.16 3.54
C PHE A 100 3.70 0.26 4.02
N CYS A 101 2.50 0.49 4.58
CA CYS A 101 2.13 1.76 5.21
C CYS A 101 2.95 2.01 6.49
N GLU A 102 3.16 0.96 7.31
CA GLU A 102 4.06 1.05 8.47
C GLU A 102 5.46 1.52 8.06
N ARG A 103 6.01 0.97 6.95
CA ARG A 103 7.33 1.38 6.43
C ARG A 103 7.35 2.77 5.82
N PHE A 104 6.24 3.21 5.22
CA PHE A 104 6.15 4.53 4.58
C PHE A 104 5.94 5.65 5.60
N HIS A 105 5.28 5.38 6.71
CA HIS A 105 4.98 6.37 7.74
C HIS A 105 6.21 7.19 8.23
N PRO A 106 7.36 6.56 8.59
CA PRO A 106 8.57 7.32 8.91
C PRO A 106 9.13 8.12 7.73
N THR A 107 8.97 7.64 6.48
CA THR A 107 9.39 8.36 5.28
C THR A 107 8.59 9.66 5.10
N ALA A 108 7.27 9.61 5.26
CA ALA A 108 6.41 10.79 5.20
C ALA A 108 6.71 11.77 6.35
N LYS A 109 6.98 11.27 7.57
CA LYS A 109 7.42 12.11 8.69
C LYS A 109 8.74 12.82 8.39
N GLN A 110 9.71 12.11 7.83
CA GLN A 110 10.99 12.71 7.43
C GLN A 110 10.78 13.82 6.40
N ALA A 111 9.88 13.64 5.43
CA ALA A 111 9.56 14.70 4.47
C ALA A 111 8.97 15.94 5.16
N LEU A 112 8.03 15.77 6.11
CA LEU A 112 7.52 16.88 6.89
C LEU A 112 8.62 17.62 7.65
N ASP A 113 9.52 16.89 8.29
CA ASP A 113 10.60 17.46 9.09
C ASP A 113 11.60 18.26 8.23
N GLU A 114 11.90 17.80 7.02
CA GLU A 114 12.84 18.47 6.11
C GLU A 114 12.20 19.69 5.43
N TYR A 115 10.98 19.54 4.90
CA TYR A 115 10.31 20.61 4.14
C TYR A 115 9.52 21.58 5.02
N LYS A 116 9.25 21.23 6.27
CA LYS A 116 8.57 22.07 7.28
C LYS A 116 7.25 22.66 6.75
N ASP A 117 7.12 23.98 6.80
CA ASP A 117 5.89 24.69 6.42
C ASP A 117 5.57 24.61 4.91
N LYS A 118 6.49 24.10 4.09
CA LYS A 118 6.26 23.94 2.65
C LYS A 118 5.39 22.75 2.30
N ILE A 119 5.31 21.74 3.17
CA ILE A 119 4.53 20.54 2.95
C ILE A 119 3.52 20.33 4.07
N ALA A 120 2.36 19.77 3.71
CA ALA A 120 1.44 19.17 4.66
C ALA A 120 1.12 17.74 4.25
N TRP A 121 0.89 16.89 5.22
CA TRP A 121 0.54 15.49 5.02
C TRP A 121 -0.92 15.28 5.35
N VAL A 122 -1.66 14.74 4.38
CA VAL A 122 -3.09 14.42 4.46
C VAL A 122 -3.23 12.91 4.48
N TYR A 123 -3.90 12.38 5.48
CA TYR A 123 -4.19 10.96 5.62
C TYR A 123 -5.63 10.67 5.23
N ARG A 124 -5.84 9.67 4.37
CA ARG A 124 -7.14 9.13 3.98
C ARG A 124 -7.17 7.63 4.20
N ASN A 125 -8.25 7.14 4.77
CA ASN A 125 -8.41 5.73 5.07
C ASN A 125 -8.65 4.92 3.78
N PHE A 126 -7.87 3.85 3.57
CA PHE A 126 -8.04 2.95 2.44
C PHE A 126 -7.84 1.49 2.91
N PRO A 127 -8.75 0.95 3.74
CA PRO A 127 -8.62 -0.39 4.27
C PRO A 127 -8.73 -1.43 3.15
N LEU A 128 -7.77 -2.36 3.08
CA LEU A 128 -7.79 -3.49 2.16
C LEU A 128 -8.55 -4.66 2.81
N ASP A 129 -9.85 -4.51 2.98
CA ASP A 129 -10.73 -5.37 3.78
C ASP A 129 -10.60 -6.88 3.48
N SER A 130 -10.22 -7.24 2.24
CA SER A 130 -10.08 -8.64 1.81
C SER A 130 -8.87 -9.36 2.40
N ILE A 131 -7.84 -8.62 2.81
CA ILE A 131 -6.56 -9.15 3.30
C ILE A 131 -6.14 -8.57 4.66
N HIS A 132 -6.73 -7.47 5.09
CA HIS A 132 -6.43 -6.75 6.32
C HIS A 132 -7.68 -6.59 7.19
N PRO A 133 -8.07 -7.63 7.96
CA PRO A 133 -9.33 -7.62 8.72
C PRO A 133 -9.36 -6.58 9.87
N ARG A 134 -8.19 -6.09 10.31
CA ARG A 134 -8.09 -5.08 11.38
C ARG A 134 -7.97 -3.65 10.86
N ALA A 135 -7.77 -3.45 9.56
CA ALA A 135 -7.60 -2.12 8.96
C ALA A 135 -8.81 -1.22 9.18
N ARG A 136 -10.01 -1.69 8.79
CA ARG A 136 -11.27 -0.93 8.95
C ARG A 136 -11.62 -0.66 10.42
N PRO A 137 -11.55 -1.62 11.36
CA PRO A 137 -11.68 -1.34 12.78
C PRO A 137 -10.70 -0.27 13.29
N ALA A 138 -9.43 -0.32 12.87
CA ALA A 138 -8.42 0.67 13.27
C ALA A 138 -8.73 2.06 12.69
N ALA A 139 -9.17 2.14 11.43
CA ALA A 139 -9.62 3.37 10.80
C ALA A 139 -10.81 3.99 11.55
N ASN A 140 -11.85 3.20 11.86
CA ASN A 140 -12.97 3.67 12.68
C ASN A 140 -12.53 4.13 14.08
N ALA A 141 -11.56 3.45 14.70
CA ALA A 141 -11.00 3.86 15.99
C ALA A 141 -10.27 5.21 15.90
N ALA A 142 -9.47 5.42 14.84
CA ALA A 142 -8.77 6.68 14.58
C ALA A 142 -9.75 7.84 14.39
N GLU A 143 -10.82 7.64 13.62
CA GLU A 143 -11.89 8.62 13.43
C GLU A 143 -12.63 8.92 14.75
N CYS A 144 -12.86 7.92 15.60
CA CYS A 144 -13.42 8.14 16.93
C CYS A 144 -12.49 9.01 17.78
N VAL A 145 -11.19 8.77 17.74
CA VAL A 145 -10.19 9.59 18.44
C VAL A 145 -10.23 11.02 17.93
N ALA A 146 -10.25 11.22 16.60
CA ALA A 146 -10.37 12.55 16.01
C ALA A 146 -11.63 13.29 16.43
N SER A 147 -12.77 12.62 16.39
CA SER A 147 -14.07 13.20 16.76
C SER A 147 -14.13 13.64 18.23
N LEU A 148 -13.46 12.91 19.11
CA LEU A 148 -13.48 13.16 20.56
C LEU A 148 -12.41 14.15 21.03
N LYS A 149 -11.28 14.23 20.32
CA LYS A 149 -10.11 15.00 20.79
C LYS A 149 -9.42 15.83 19.71
N GLY A 150 -9.87 15.75 18.48
CA GLY A 150 -9.34 16.55 17.37
C GLY A 150 -8.17 15.92 16.62
N ASN A 151 -7.69 16.65 15.63
CA ASN A 151 -6.72 16.19 14.65
C ASN A 151 -5.37 15.77 15.26
N ASP A 152 -4.88 16.50 16.27
CA ASP A 152 -3.60 16.15 16.91
C ASP A 152 -3.65 14.78 17.61
N ALA A 153 -4.80 14.44 18.19
CA ALA A 153 -5.01 13.13 18.80
C ALA A 153 -5.10 12.02 17.74
N TYR A 154 -5.71 12.29 16.59
CA TYR A 154 -5.70 11.39 15.43
C TYR A 154 -4.27 11.02 15.03
N TRP A 155 -3.42 12.01 14.79
CA TRP A 155 -2.04 11.79 14.37
C TRP A 155 -1.21 11.07 15.43
N LYS A 156 -1.45 11.36 16.71
CA LYS A 156 -0.81 10.64 17.80
C LYS A 156 -1.24 9.17 17.83
N PHE A 157 -2.52 8.89 17.59
CA PHE A 157 -3.05 7.54 17.47
C PHE A 157 -2.42 6.82 16.27
N ALA A 158 -2.38 7.45 15.09
CA ALA A 158 -1.77 6.90 13.90
C ALA A 158 -0.28 6.58 14.10
N ASP A 159 0.48 7.53 14.69
CA ASP A 159 1.90 7.33 15.05
C ASP A 159 2.07 6.09 15.96
N MET A 160 1.16 5.85 16.91
CA MET A 160 1.22 4.68 17.79
C MET A 160 0.93 3.38 17.04
N ILE A 161 -0.13 3.33 16.23
CA ILE A 161 -0.45 2.12 15.46
C ILE A 161 0.74 1.74 14.58
N PHE A 162 1.28 2.68 13.80
CA PHE A 162 2.42 2.43 12.92
C PHE A 162 3.76 2.22 13.64
N SER A 163 3.85 2.51 14.93
CA SER A 163 5.04 2.15 15.72
C SER A 163 5.13 0.67 16.05
N ASN A 164 4.00 -0.03 16.11
CA ASN A 164 3.91 -1.46 16.41
C ASN A 164 2.52 -2.01 16.08
N GLN A 165 2.30 -2.35 14.80
CA GLN A 165 1.03 -2.89 14.31
C GLN A 165 0.62 -4.17 15.07
N GLU A 166 1.55 -5.09 15.33
CA GLU A 166 1.27 -6.35 16.03
C GLU A 166 0.64 -6.11 17.42
N LYS A 167 1.17 -5.15 18.16
CA LYS A 167 0.66 -4.79 19.49
C LYS A 167 -0.72 -4.12 19.41
N TYR A 168 -0.86 -3.14 18.52
CA TYR A 168 -1.98 -2.20 18.58
C TYR A 168 -3.20 -2.59 17.74
N LEU A 169 -3.07 -3.51 16.77
CA LEU A 169 -4.21 -3.93 15.92
C LEU A 169 -5.12 -5.00 16.57
N THR A 170 -5.27 -4.95 17.87
CA THR A 170 -6.27 -5.70 18.65
C THR A 170 -7.24 -4.72 19.29
N ASP A 171 -8.43 -5.17 19.72
CA ASP A 171 -9.39 -4.27 20.38
C ASP A 171 -8.80 -3.62 21.65
N ALA A 172 -8.04 -4.39 22.44
CA ALA A 172 -7.32 -3.87 23.59
C ALA A 172 -6.21 -2.89 23.20
N GLY A 173 -5.48 -3.19 22.13
CA GLY A 173 -4.40 -2.32 21.61
C GLY A 173 -4.94 -1.00 21.05
N LEU A 174 -6.06 -1.03 20.31
CA LEU A 174 -6.72 0.18 19.82
C LEU A 174 -7.22 1.05 20.99
N SER A 175 -7.77 0.43 22.05
CA SER A 175 -8.17 1.15 23.26
C SER A 175 -6.96 1.75 23.99
N GLU A 176 -5.85 1.01 24.10
CA GLU A 176 -4.59 1.53 24.68
C GLU A 176 -4.07 2.74 23.89
N ALA A 177 -4.05 2.64 22.56
CA ALA A 177 -3.62 3.73 21.68
C ALA A 177 -4.53 4.97 21.81
N ALA A 178 -5.84 4.77 21.93
CA ALA A 178 -6.79 5.86 22.16
C ALA A 178 -6.54 6.58 23.49
N VAL A 179 -6.33 5.81 24.58
CA VAL A 179 -5.99 6.36 25.91
C VAL A 179 -4.69 7.18 25.85
N ALA A 180 -3.65 6.64 25.22
CA ALA A 180 -2.39 7.34 25.04
C ALA A 180 -2.52 8.60 24.17
N SER A 181 -3.52 8.65 23.28
CA SER A 181 -3.84 9.83 22.46
C SER A 181 -4.74 10.84 23.20
N GLY A 182 -5.06 10.58 24.47
CA GLY A 182 -5.85 11.46 25.32
C GLY A 182 -7.36 11.23 25.23
N VAL A 183 -7.77 10.07 24.68
CA VAL A 183 -9.17 9.65 24.57
C VAL A 183 -9.30 8.27 25.20
N GLY A 184 -10.22 8.11 26.12
CA GLY A 184 -10.42 6.81 26.76
C GLY A 184 -11.81 6.68 27.36
N GLY A 185 -12.08 5.48 27.89
CA GLY A 185 -13.31 5.20 28.62
C GLY A 185 -14.53 5.01 27.73
N SER A 186 -15.71 5.25 28.32
CA SER A 186 -17.01 4.93 27.72
C SER A 186 -17.30 5.62 26.39
N ASP A 187 -16.77 6.83 26.19
CA ASP A 187 -17.04 7.61 24.97
C ASP A 187 -16.33 7.01 23.75
N PHE A 188 -15.05 6.62 23.91
CA PHE A 188 -14.34 5.90 22.87
C PHE A 188 -15.00 4.55 22.59
N ASP A 189 -15.28 3.77 23.64
CA ASP A 189 -15.89 2.44 23.51
C ASP A 189 -17.25 2.50 22.80
N SER A 190 -18.07 3.49 23.13
CA SER A 190 -19.38 3.68 22.51
C SER A 190 -19.26 4.04 21.03
N CYS A 191 -18.31 4.93 20.68
CA CYS A 191 -18.03 5.32 19.30
C CYS A 191 -17.49 4.15 18.48
N TYR A 192 -16.50 3.47 19.01
CA TYR A 192 -15.80 2.37 18.34
C TYR A 192 -16.73 1.17 18.09
N LYS A 193 -17.46 0.71 19.12
CA LYS A 193 -18.40 -0.42 19.03
C LYS A 193 -19.59 -0.15 18.12
N ALA A 194 -20.00 1.11 18.00
CA ALA A 194 -21.06 1.52 17.09
C ALA A 194 -20.60 1.63 15.62
N ASN A 195 -19.33 1.44 15.31
CA ASN A 195 -18.75 1.70 13.97
C ASN A 195 -19.16 3.08 13.43
N LYS A 196 -19.14 4.09 14.29
CA LYS A 196 -19.74 5.40 14.05
C LYS A 196 -19.25 6.09 12.78
N PHE A 197 -18.01 5.82 12.39
CA PHE A 197 -17.35 6.46 11.26
C PHE A 197 -17.13 5.54 10.06
N ASP A 198 -17.76 4.38 9.99
CA ASP A 198 -17.66 3.47 8.85
C ASP A 198 -17.98 4.14 7.51
N SER A 199 -18.94 5.05 7.50
CA SER A 199 -19.30 5.82 6.30
C SER A 199 -18.19 6.80 5.86
N VAL A 200 -17.42 7.36 6.80
CA VAL A 200 -16.27 8.24 6.49
C VAL A 200 -15.16 7.39 5.88
N VAL A 201 -14.82 6.27 6.52
CA VAL A 201 -13.81 5.32 6.02
C VAL A 201 -14.18 4.81 4.62
N THR A 202 -15.46 4.50 4.40
CA THR A 202 -15.97 4.06 3.10
C THR A 202 -15.86 5.16 2.04
N ALA A 203 -16.16 6.41 2.39
CA ALA A 203 -16.05 7.54 1.46
C ALA A 203 -14.60 7.80 1.06
N ASP A 204 -13.65 7.72 2.00
CA ASP A 204 -12.22 7.84 1.71
C ASP A 204 -11.76 6.74 0.76
N GLN A 205 -12.11 5.48 1.05
CA GLN A 205 -11.78 4.32 0.22
C GLN A 205 -12.31 4.49 -1.21
N GLN A 206 -13.59 4.83 -1.37
CA GLN A 206 -14.20 5.09 -2.67
C GLN A 206 -13.54 6.26 -3.42
N GLY A 207 -13.17 7.31 -2.68
CA GLY A 207 -12.42 8.43 -3.24
C GLY A 207 -11.07 8.00 -3.79
N GLY A 208 -10.35 7.14 -3.08
CA GLY A 208 -9.09 6.56 -3.53
C GLY A 208 -9.26 5.65 -4.75
N GLU A 209 -10.27 4.77 -4.75
CA GLU A 209 -10.60 3.92 -5.90
C GLU A 209 -10.90 4.76 -7.14
N THR A 210 -11.69 5.84 -6.99
CA THR A 210 -12.01 6.78 -8.08
C THR A 210 -10.76 7.48 -8.60
N ALA A 211 -9.82 7.81 -7.70
CA ALA A 211 -8.53 8.41 -8.04
C ALA A 211 -7.53 7.40 -8.66
N GLY A 212 -7.89 6.12 -8.76
CA GLY A 212 -7.05 5.07 -9.34
C GLY A 212 -6.08 4.40 -8.35
N ILE A 213 -6.28 4.59 -7.04
CA ILE A 213 -5.53 3.86 -6.02
C ILE A 213 -6.01 2.40 -5.99
N THR A 214 -5.09 1.46 -6.13
CA THR A 214 -5.36 0.02 -6.17
C THR A 214 -4.68 -0.76 -5.04
N GLY A 215 -3.94 -0.07 -4.17
CA GLY A 215 -3.21 -0.65 -3.04
C GLY A 215 -2.59 0.41 -2.17
N THR A 216 -2.10 0.01 -1.00
CA THR A 216 -1.59 0.93 0.02
C THR A 216 -0.12 0.72 0.37
N PRO A 217 0.60 1.81 0.70
CA PRO A 217 0.16 3.19 0.56
C PRO A 217 0.07 3.60 -0.92
N GLY A 218 -0.88 4.46 -1.25
CA GLY A 218 -0.92 5.12 -2.55
C GLY A 218 -1.06 6.62 -2.30
N SER A 219 -0.18 7.44 -2.86
CA SER A 219 -0.17 8.85 -2.49
C SER A 219 -0.12 9.77 -3.70
N PHE A 220 -0.61 10.99 -3.52
CA PHE A 220 -0.48 12.07 -4.48
C PHE A 220 0.30 13.22 -3.87
N ILE A 221 1.25 13.77 -4.62
CA ILE A 221 1.83 15.09 -4.36
C ILE A 221 1.02 16.10 -5.15
N ILE A 222 0.52 17.14 -4.49
CA ILE A 222 -0.31 18.19 -5.10
C ILE A 222 0.34 19.53 -4.82
N ASN A 223 0.63 20.34 -5.86
CA ASN A 223 1.15 21.68 -5.71
C ASN A 223 0.04 22.76 -5.75
N LYS A 224 0.38 24.01 -5.47
CA LYS A 224 -0.57 25.14 -5.48
C LYS A 224 -1.22 25.44 -6.83
N LYS A 225 -0.64 24.94 -7.94
CA LYS A 225 -1.22 25.07 -9.27
C LYS A 225 -2.27 23.98 -9.54
N GLY A 226 -2.45 23.02 -8.61
CA GLY A 226 -3.33 21.86 -8.78
C GLY A 226 -2.73 20.76 -9.64
N GLU A 227 -1.44 20.84 -9.96
CA GLU A 227 -0.73 19.76 -10.64
C GLU A 227 -0.47 18.63 -9.65
N MET A 228 -0.55 17.38 -10.12
CA MET A 228 -0.52 16.20 -9.26
C MET A 228 0.47 15.15 -9.78
N TRP A 229 1.17 14.50 -8.87
CA TRP A 229 2.09 13.38 -9.12
C TRP A 229 1.67 12.18 -8.29
N LEU A 230 1.54 11.02 -8.93
CA LEU A 230 1.30 9.77 -8.22
C LEU A 230 2.60 9.25 -7.62
N VAL A 231 2.56 8.91 -6.32
CA VAL A 231 3.60 8.22 -5.57
C VAL A 231 3.09 6.81 -5.25
N PRO A 232 3.50 5.79 -6.03
CA PRO A 232 2.98 4.44 -5.88
C PRO A 232 3.72 3.66 -4.79
N GLY A 233 2.99 3.18 -3.78
CA GLY A 233 3.54 2.32 -2.74
C GLY A 233 4.51 3.01 -1.78
N ALA A 234 5.17 2.20 -0.96
CA ALA A 234 6.14 2.64 0.03
C ALA A 234 7.51 2.95 -0.62
N VAL A 235 7.57 4.07 -1.34
CA VAL A 235 8.82 4.53 -1.97
C VAL A 235 9.87 4.93 -0.93
N SER A 236 11.15 4.98 -1.33
CA SER A 236 12.21 5.51 -0.48
C SER A 236 12.07 7.02 -0.25
N TYR A 237 12.74 7.52 0.78
CA TYR A 237 12.74 8.96 1.04
C TYR A 237 13.31 9.76 -0.13
N GLU A 238 14.38 9.28 -0.77
CA GLU A 238 15.00 9.92 -1.93
C GLU A 238 14.03 10.04 -3.11
N SER A 239 13.22 8.99 -3.35
CA SER A 239 12.21 9.00 -4.40
C SER A 239 11.07 9.96 -4.08
N LEU A 240 10.58 9.97 -2.83
CA LEU A 240 9.56 10.92 -2.38
C LEU A 240 10.07 12.36 -2.49
N LYS A 241 11.30 12.61 -2.02
CA LYS A 241 11.97 13.91 -2.10
C LYS A 241 12.09 14.40 -3.54
N ALA A 242 12.50 13.55 -4.47
CA ALA A 242 12.62 13.93 -5.89
C ALA A 242 11.28 14.38 -6.46
N THR A 243 10.18 13.69 -6.11
CA THR A 243 8.82 14.08 -6.56
C THR A 243 8.38 15.41 -5.92
N ILE A 244 8.68 15.62 -4.63
CA ILE A 244 8.36 16.89 -3.94
C ILE A 244 9.16 18.03 -4.55
N ASP A 245 10.46 17.85 -4.81
CA ASP A 245 11.32 18.88 -5.41
C ASP A 245 10.85 19.24 -6.84
N GLU A 246 10.43 18.24 -7.64
CA GLU A 246 9.83 18.48 -8.95
C GLU A 246 8.54 19.31 -8.83
N ALA A 247 7.66 18.94 -7.91
CA ALA A 247 6.39 19.64 -7.71
C ALA A 247 6.55 21.08 -7.19
N LEU A 248 7.61 21.36 -6.41
CA LEU A 248 7.96 22.70 -5.94
C LEU A 248 8.58 23.56 -7.05
N GLY A 249 9.28 22.95 -8.01
CA GLY A 249 9.96 23.62 -9.12
C GLY A 249 9.09 23.85 -10.36
N SER A 250 7.90 23.27 -10.41
CA SER A 250 6.97 23.31 -11.55
C SER A 250 6.05 24.54 -11.60
#